data_b73abc3109b94c5a300c52c03dc879cd
#
_entry.id   b73abc3109b94c5a300c52c03dc879cd
#
_cell.length_a   1.000
_cell.length_b   1.000
_cell.length_c   1.000
_cell.angle_alpha   90.00
_cell.angle_beta   90.00
_cell.angle_gamma   90.00
#
_symmetry.space_group_name_H-M   'P 1'
#
loop_
_entity.id
_entity.type
_entity.pdbx_description
1 polymer ?
#
loop_
_entity_poly.entity_id
_entity_poly.type
_entity_poly.pdbx_seq_one_letter_code
_entity_poly.pdbx_strand_id
1 'polypeptide(L)' 'MTERGALLGGRYQLDQVIGRGGMAEVWRARDIRLERDVAVKRLRVDLASDPTFQARFRREAQSAAGLN' A
#
# COMPACT_ATOMS: atom_id res chain seq x y z
N MET A 1 6.84 15.04 5.15
CA MET A 1 6.49 15.07 3.74
C MET A 1 5.35 14.14 3.45
N THR A 2 4.35 14.60 2.81
CA THR A 2 3.15 13.83 2.58
C THR A 2 3.22 13.07 1.25
N GLU A 3 2.62 11.88 1.23
CA GLU A 3 2.49 11.11 0.00
C GLU A 3 1.10 11.25 -0.60
N ARG A 4 0.27 12.07 0.01
CA ARG A 4 -1.07 12.33 -0.50
C ARG A 4 -0.97 12.88 -1.92
N GLY A 5 -1.73 12.30 -2.82
CA GLY A 5 -1.69 12.66 -4.22
C GLY A 5 -0.64 11.93 -5.04
N ALA A 6 0.26 11.17 -4.38
CA ALA A 6 1.27 10.40 -5.09
C ALA A 6 0.60 9.33 -5.95
N LEU A 7 1.17 9.09 -7.12
CA LEU A 7 0.63 8.13 -8.07
C LEU A 7 1.49 6.89 -8.11
N LEU A 8 0.97 5.78 -7.63
CA LEU A 8 1.69 4.51 -7.57
C LEU A 8 1.48 3.74 -8.87
N GLY A 9 2.60 3.35 -9.49
CA GLY A 9 2.56 2.56 -10.71
C GLY A 9 1.79 3.25 -11.85
N GLY A 10 1.67 4.56 -11.80
CA GLY A 10 0.92 5.32 -12.79
C GLY A 10 -0.56 5.07 -12.76
N ARG A 11 -1.08 4.46 -11.69
CA ARG A 11 -2.47 4.02 -11.65
C ARG A 11 -3.22 4.38 -10.37
N TYR A 12 -2.58 4.23 -9.20
CA TYR A 12 -3.27 4.41 -7.92
C TYR A 12 -2.84 5.71 -7.28
N GLN A 13 -3.75 6.65 -7.21
CA GLN A 13 -3.48 7.95 -6.60
C GLN A 13 -3.85 7.89 -5.12
N LEU A 14 -2.86 8.06 -4.26
CA LEU A 14 -3.05 7.98 -2.81
C LEU A 14 -3.85 9.17 -2.30
N ASP A 15 -4.83 8.92 -1.45
CA ASP A 15 -5.65 9.95 -0.85
C ASP A 15 -5.29 10.14 0.62
N GLN A 16 -5.63 9.17 1.46
CA GLN A 16 -5.34 9.30 2.89
C GLN A 16 -5.16 7.95 3.54
N VAL A 17 -4.43 7.94 4.64
CA VAL A 17 -4.26 6.74 5.45
C VAL A 17 -5.56 6.47 6.19
N ILE A 18 -6.09 5.26 6.07
CA ILE A 18 -7.31 4.85 6.74
C ILE A 18 -7.08 3.76 7.77
N GLY A 19 -5.85 3.24 7.85
CA GLY A 19 -5.50 2.26 8.87
C GLY A 19 -4.00 2.12 9.00
N ARG A 20 -3.56 1.72 10.19
CA ARG A 20 -2.14 1.50 10.47
C ARG A 20 -1.97 0.25 11.31
N GLY A 21 -0.99 -0.56 10.92
CA GLY A 21 -0.60 -1.72 11.69
C GLY A 21 0.85 -1.63 12.12
N GLY A 22 1.37 -2.72 12.66
CA GLY A 22 2.76 -2.76 13.11
C GLY A 22 3.76 -2.67 11.97
N MET A 23 3.39 -3.09 10.77
CA MET A 23 4.29 -3.16 9.64
C MET A 23 3.83 -2.31 8.46
N ALA A 24 2.54 -2.14 8.30
CA ALA A 24 1.99 -1.53 7.09
C ALA A 24 0.94 -0.49 7.40
N GLU A 25 0.72 0.37 6.43
CA GLU A 25 -0.37 1.33 6.42
C GLU A 25 -1.34 0.95 5.32
N VAL A 26 -2.63 1.19 5.55
CA VAL A 26 -3.64 1.02 4.52
C VAL A 26 -4.08 2.41 4.09
N TRP A 27 -3.99 2.67 2.81
CA TRP A 27 -4.37 3.94 2.21
C TRP A 27 -5.65 3.80 1.42
N ARG A 28 -6.51 4.79 1.52
CA ARG A 28 -7.55 4.95 0.51
C ARG A 28 -6.87 5.57 -0.72
N ALA A 29 -7.16 5.01 -1.88
CA ALA A 29 -6.59 5.48 -3.12
C ALA A 29 -7.63 5.44 -4.22
N ARG A 30 -7.37 6.21 -5.28
CA ARG A 30 -8.22 6.23 -6.47
C ARG A 30 -7.52 5.45 -7.56
N ASP A 31 -8.17 4.41 -8.05
CA ASP A 31 -7.73 3.72 -9.25
C ASP A 31 -8.18 4.56 -10.43
N ILE A 32 -7.26 5.35 -10.98
CA ILE A 32 -7.62 6.29 -12.05
C ILE A 32 -7.91 5.58 -13.37
N ARG A 33 -7.47 4.35 -13.50
CA ARG A 33 -7.72 3.56 -14.70
C ARG A 33 -9.13 3.01 -14.74
N LEU A 34 -9.60 2.48 -13.63
CA LEU A 34 -10.95 1.93 -13.52
C LEU A 34 -11.92 2.88 -12.83
N GLU A 35 -11.46 4.06 -12.45
CA GLU A 35 -12.28 5.12 -11.86
C GLU A 35 -13.06 4.65 -10.65
N ARG A 36 -12.34 4.04 -9.70
CA ARG A 36 -12.97 3.54 -8.47
C ARG A 36 -12.04 3.73 -7.29
N ASP A 37 -12.62 3.75 -6.10
CA ASP A 37 -11.83 3.80 -4.86
C ASP A 37 -11.36 2.41 -4.49
N VAL A 38 -10.13 2.33 -4.01
CA VAL A 38 -9.52 1.07 -3.59
C VAL A 38 -8.74 1.29 -2.32
N ALA A 39 -8.41 0.20 -1.64
CA ALA A 39 -7.50 0.22 -0.50
C ALA A 39 -6.14 -0.28 -0.97
N VAL A 40 -5.09 0.47 -0.64
CA VAL A 40 -3.72 0.12 -0.99
C VAL A 40 -2.95 -0.08 0.30
N LYS A 41 -2.35 -1.25 0.47
CA LYS A 41 -1.54 -1.56 1.64
C LYS A 41 -0.08 -1.29 1.31
N ARG A 42 0.58 -0.52 2.15
CA ARG A 42 1.98 -0.14 1.95
C ARG A 42 2.79 -0.43 3.19
N LEU A 43 4.01 -0.91 2.99
CA LEU A 43 4.96 -1.05 4.09
C LEU A 43 5.25 0.33 4.67
N ARG A 44 5.28 0.42 6.01
CA ARG A 44 5.56 1.69 6.68
C ARG A 44 6.90 2.25 6.22
N VAL A 45 6.95 3.56 6.05
CA VAL A 45 8.13 4.22 5.49
C VAL A 45 9.37 4.01 6.35
N ASP A 46 9.20 3.93 7.67
CA ASP A 46 10.32 3.70 8.59
C ASP A 46 10.86 2.26 8.52
N LEU A 47 10.10 1.34 7.92
CA LEU A 47 10.50 -0.06 7.74
C LEU A 47 10.82 -0.40 6.30
N ALA A 48 10.60 0.54 5.40
CA ALA A 48 10.68 0.25 3.96
C ALA A 48 12.08 -0.13 3.49
N SER A 49 13.12 0.27 4.22
CA SER A 49 14.48 -0.07 3.87
C SER A 49 15.01 -1.31 4.60
N ASP A 50 14.18 -1.93 5.44
CA ASP A 50 14.59 -3.10 6.21
C ASP A 50 14.25 -4.38 5.43
N PRO A 51 15.26 -5.17 4.99
CA PRO A 51 15.00 -6.35 4.18
C PRO A 51 14.08 -7.38 4.85
N THR A 52 14.15 -7.50 6.19
CA THR A 52 13.32 -8.44 6.91
C THR A 52 11.85 -8.10 6.77
N PHE A 53 11.52 -6.82 6.95
CA PHE A 53 10.14 -6.36 6.82
C PHE A 53 9.67 -6.38 5.38
N GLN A 54 10.57 -6.07 4.43
CA GLN A 54 10.23 -6.14 3.02
C GLN A 54 9.84 -7.56 2.62
N ALA A 55 10.62 -8.56 3.05
CA ALA A 55 10.34 -9.95 2.73
C ALA A 55 9.03 -10.40 3.35
N ARG A 56 8.79 -10.02 4.60
CA ARG A 56 7.56 -10.38 5.29
C ARG A 56 6.33 -9.74 4.63
N PHE A 57 6.45 -8.48 4.28
CA PHE A 57 5.37 -7.75 3.61
C PHE A 57 5.02 -8.41 2.27
N ARG A 58 6.03 -8.75 1.49
CA ARG A 58 5.83 -9.40 0.19
C ARG A 58 5.17 -10.76 0.35
N ARG A 59 5.58 -11.51 1.38
CA ARG A 59 5.00 -12.83 1.64
C ARG A 59 3.52 -12.72 1.97
N GLU A 60 3.14 -11.75 2.80
CA GLU A 60 1.74 -11.56 3.15
C GLU A 60 0.91 -11.15 1.94
N ALA A 61 1.47 -10.30 1.08
CA ALA A 61 0.77 -9.87 -0.13
C ALA A 61 0.54 -11.05 -1.08
N GLN A 62 1.53 -11.92 -1.22
CA GLN A 62 1.41 -13.10 -2.06
C GLN A 62 0.38 -14.08 -1.48
N SER A 63 0.36 -14.22 -0.17
CA SER A 63 -0.62 -15.07 0.49
C SER A 63 -2.05 -14.57 0.25
N ALA A 64 -2.26 -13.27 0.35
CA ALA A 64 -3.57 -12.69 0.09
C ALA A 64 -3.99 -12.90 -1.37
N ALA A 65 -3.06 -12.75 -2.29
CA ALA A 65 -3.34 -12.98 -3.71
C ALA A 65 -3.71 -14.44 -3.97
N GLY A 66 -3.11 -15.35 -3.22
CA GLY A 66 -3.38 -16.78 -3.36
C GLY A 66 -4.77 -17.21 -2.92
N LEU A 67 -5.48 -16.33 -2.23
CA LEU A 67 -6.83 -16.63 -1.77
C LEU A 67 -7.88 -16.48 -2.88
N ASN A 68 -7.51 -15.89 -3.98
CA ASN A 68 -8.46 -15.62 -5.06
C ASN A 68 -8.60 -16.78 -6.04
#